data_0842661ac58c944ed541880cb2e67888
#
_entry.id   0842661ac58c944ed541880cb2e67888
#
_cell.length_a   1.000
_cell.length_b   1.000
_cell.length_c   1.000
_cell.angle_alpha   90.00
_cell.angle_beta   90.00
_cell.angle_gamma   90.00
#
_symmetry.space_group_name_H-M   'P 1'
#
loop_
_entity.id
_entity.type
_entity.pdbx_description
1 polymer ?
#
loop_
_entity_poly.entity_id
_entity_poly.type
_entity_poly.pdbx_seq_one_letter_code
_entity_poly.pdbx_strand_id
1 'polypeptide(L)'
;MYVEDLKRGTNKDTGPKDIFEMGFKKKGERMPFDLDAFEPAYKKWVAESLPDYRAGNMKEIIKKYPFVAPDDIPWTAYNGQPSDQTFAVATTGGLYLKDSQPPFDTESIHGDVSYREIPKTVRQEDFGISHKHYDHSLTEQDFNIVFPIQRFVELENEGIIGKLTDTHYSFSYVNDAASLVKKTVPEFISRIKAAGVDVLFLVPV
;
A
#
# COMPACT_ATOMS: atom_id res chain seq x y z
N MET A 1 -16.37 -28.72 9.18
CA MET A 1 -15.51 -29.16 10.29
C MET A 1 -14.23 -28.32 10.24
N TYR A 2 -14.34 -27.00 10.66
CA TYR A 2 -13.20 -26.05 10.75
C TYR A 2 -13.64 -24.71 11.39
N VAL A 3 -14.54 -24.72 12.36
CA VAL A 3 -15.06 -23.50 13.03
C VAL A 3 -14.94 -23.58 14.57
N GLU A 4 -14.49 -24.69 15.17
CA GLU A 4 -14.51 -24.85 16.63
C GLU A 4 -13.20 -24.58 17.37
N ASP A 5 -12.07 -24.34 16.68
CA ASP A 5 -10.76 -24.18 17.35
C ASP A 5 -10.35 -22.72 17.64
N LEU A 6 -11.19 -21.73 17.34
CA LEU A 6 -10.87 -20.30 17.54
C LEU A 6 -11.29 -19.71 18.91
N LYS A 7 -11.70 -20.55 19.88
CA LYS A 7 -12.21 -20.06 21.19
C LYS A 7 -11.24 -20.18 22.37
N ARG A 8 -9.92 -20.18 22.15
CA ARG A 8 -8.98 -20.15 23.31
C ARG A 8 -7.89 -19.11 23.11
N GLY A 9 -8.05 -17.98 23.79
CA GLY A 9 -6.97 -16.99 23.97
C GLY A 9 -7.46 -15.55 24.05
N THR A 10 -8.33 -15.25 25.03
CA THR A 10 -8.64 -13.84 25.34
C THR A 10 -7.50 -13.26 26.19
N ASN A 11 -6.53 -12.61 25.55
CA ASN A 11 -5.67 -11.67 26.24
C ASN A 11 -6.27 -10.27 26.08
N LYS A 12 -6.68 -9.63 27.21
CA LYS A 12 -7.55 -8.44 27.26
C LYS A 12 -6.84 -7.09 27.04
N ASP A 13 -5.58 -7.07 26.57
CA ASP A 13 -4.75 -5.85 26.63
C ASP A 13 -4.18 -5.34 25.28
N THR A 14 -4.59 -5.88 24.12
CA THR A 14 -4.14 -5.34 22.82
C THR A 14 -5.30 -4.66 22.11
N GLY A 15 -5.45 -3.34 22.34
CA GLY A 15 -6.40 -2.51 21.61
C GLY A 15 -5.86 -2.06 20.24
N PRO A 16 -6.69 -1.38 19.40
CA PRO A 16 -6.33 -0.92 18.05
C PRO A 16 -5.04 -0.10 17.94
N LYS A 17 -4.52 0.39 19.06
CA LYS A 17 -3.28 1.18 19.13
C LYS A 17 -2.03 0.40 18.71
N ASP A 18 -2.02 -0.92 18.86
CA ASP A 18 -0.82 -1.74 18.63
C ASP A 18 -0.55 -2.02 17.15
N ILE A 19 -1.57 -1.96 16.29
CA ILE A 19 -1.45 -2.22 14.84
C ILE A 19 -0.53 -1.19 14.17
N PHE A 20 -0.55 0.06 14.64
CA PHE A 20 0.25 1.14 14.07
C PHE A 20 1.62 1.32 14.72
N GLU A 21 1.87 0.71 15.88
CA GLU A 21 3.18 0.77 16.53
C GLU A 21 4.24 -0.15 15.86
N MET A 22 3.82 -1.10 15.03
CA MET A 22 4.72 -2.01 14.33
C MET A 22 5.55 -1.35 13.19
N GLY A 23 5.26 -0.11 12.82
CA GLY A 23 5.93 0.57 11.69
C GLY A 23 7.17 1.40 12.06
N PHE A 24 7.35 1.80 13.31
CA PHE A 24 8.47 2.67 13.69
C PHE A 24 9.07 2.28 15.03
N LYS A 25 10.34 1.90 14.99
CA LYS A 25 11.14 1.60 16.16
C LYS A 25 11.22 2.75 17.15
N LYS A 26 10.98 2.45 18.44
CA LYS A 26 11.73 3.09 19.52
C LYS A 26 13.23 2.83 19.26
N LYS A 27 14.08 3.82 19.52
CA LYS A 27 15.52 3.73 19.34
C LYS A 27 16.05 2.40 19.92
N GLY A 28 16.42 1.45 19.06
CA GLY A 28 16.92 0.11 19.43
C GLY A 28 16.16 -1.09 18.87
N GLU A 29 14.97 -0.93 18.25
CA GLU A 29 14.25 -2.03 17.63
C GLU A 29 14.64 -2.24 16.14
N ARG A 30 14.77 -3.47 15.70
CA ARG A 30 15.14 -3.81 14.31
C ARG A 30 13.95 -3.59 13.39
N MET A 31 14.13 -2.87 12.29
CA MET A 31 13.11 -2.77 11.24
C MET A 31 12.95 -4.12 10.56
N PRO A 32 11.70 -4.53 10.19
CA PRO A 32 11.50 -5.74 9.37
C PRO A 32 12.22 -5.66 8.02
N PHE A 33 12.66 -4.46 7.65
CA PHE A 33 13.37 -4.13 6.43
C PHE A 33 14.69 -3.45 6.80
N ASP A 34 15.82 -4.10 6.44
CA ASP A 34 17.17 -3.58 6.69
C ASP A 34 17.52 -2.50 5.67
N LEU A 35 17.22 -1.24 6.00
CA LEU A 35 17.51 -0.08 5.16
C LEU A 35 19.02 0.13 4.95
N ASP A 36 19.85 -0.21 5.94
CA ASP A 36 21.29 0.01 5.87
C ASP A 36 21.95 -0.98 4.90
N ALA A 37 21.41 -2.19 4.79
CA ALA A 37 21.81 -3.16 3.77
C ALA A 37 21.21 -2.85 2.39
N PHE A 38 19.97 -2.41 2.34
CA PHE A 38 19.26 -2.13 1.08
C PHE A 38 19.84 -0.94 0.32
N GLU A 39 20.08 0.20 0.96
CA GLU A 39 20.49 1.43 0.27
C GLU A 39 21.77 1.28 -0.58
N PRO A 40 22.86 0.69 -0.07
CA PRO A 40 24.05 0.45 -0.89
C PRO A 40 23.79 -0.49 -2.07
N ALA A 41 23.04 -1.57 -1.83
CA ALA A 41 22.68 -2.54 -2.88
C ALA A 41 21.81 -1.90 -3.95
N TYR A 42 20.84 -1.07 -3.54
CA TYR A 42 19.99 -0.32 -4.45
C TYR A 42 20.75 0.70 -5.30
N LYS A 43 21.64 1.49 -4.69
CA LYS A 43 22.50 2.43 -5.42
C LYS A 43 23.36 1.74 -6.47
N LYS A 44 23.92 0.59 -6.12
CA LYS A 44 24.68 -0.26 -7.06
C LYS A 44 23.79 -0.74 -8.21
N TRP A 45 22.61 -1.28 -7.87
CA TRP A 45 21.63 -1.73 -8.86
C TRP A 45 21.23 -0.62 -9.83
N VAL A 46 20.94 0.60 -9.36
CA VAL A 46 20.61 1.74 -10.23
C VAL A 46 21.73 2.02 -11.21
N ALA A 47 22.98 2.10 -10.72
CA ALA A 47 24.14 2.39 -11.56
C ALA A 47 24.35 1.34 -12.66
N GLU A 48 24.19 0.05 -12.31
CA GLU A 48 24.39 -1.08 -13.24
C GLU A 48 23.21 -1.31 -14.18
N SER A 49 21.98 -0.94 -13.77
CA SER A 49 20.77 -1.19 -14.55
C SER A 49 20.33 -0.03 -15.44
N LEU A 50 20.89 1.17 -15.27
CA LEU A 50 20.48 2.34 -16.02
C LEU A 50 20.62 2.19 -17.56
N PRO A 51 21.65 1.55 -18.11
CA PRO A 51 21.73 1.27 -19.56
C PRO A 51 20.60 0.35 -20.04
N ASP A 52 20.32 -0.73 -19.31
CA ASP A 52 19.26 -1.68 -19.61
C ASP A 52 17.87 -1.00 -19.52
N TYR A 53 17.67 -0.12 -18.51
CA TYR A 53 16.45 0.64 -18.34
C TYR A 53 16.17 1.54 -19.57
N ARG A 54 17.18 2.28 -20.02
CA ARG A 54 17.09 3.13 -21.22
C ARG A 54 16.84 2.34 -22.50
N ALA A 55 17.29 1.09 -22.54
CA ALA A 55 17.08 0.16 -23.66
C ALA A 55 15.75 -0.60 -23.58
N GLY A 56 14.96 -0.46 -22.47
CA GLY A 56 13.72 -1.18 -22.25
C GLY A 56 13.89 -2.65 -21.86
N ASN A 57 15.08 -3.07 -21.41
CA ASN A 57 15.41 -4.46 -21.06
C ASN A 57 14.93 -4.81 -19.63
N MET A 58 13.62 -4.67 -19.36
CA MET A 58 13.04 -4.81 -18.02
C MET A 58 13.36 -6.16 -17.35
N LYS A 59 13.44 -7.25 -18.12
CA LYS A 59 13.75 -8.58 -17.58
C LYS A 59 15.14 -8.64 -16.92
N GLU A 60 16.14 -7.99 -17.51
CA GLU A 60 17.50 -7.96 -16.95
C GLU A 60 17.59 -7.05 -15.72
N ILE A 61 16.81 -5.97 -15.70
CA ILE A 61 16.70 -5.04 -14.57
C ILE A 61 16.13 -5.76 -13.34
N ILE A 62 14.99 -6.44 -13.53
CA ILE A 62 14.29 -7.15 -12.46
C ILE A 62 15.15 -8.25 -11.85
N LYS A 63 15.90 -9.00 -12.67
CA LYS A 63 16.78 -10.06 -12.17
C LYS A 63 17.87 -9.57 -11.21
N LYS A 64 18.31 -8.32 -11.39
CA LYS A 64 19.41 -7.71 -10.62
C LYS A 64 18.89 -6.92 -9.42
N TYR A 65 17.56 -6.69 -9.32
CA TYR A 65 16.97 -5.88 -8.26
C TYR A 65 17.23 -6.51 -6.89
N PRO A 66 17.66 -5.74 -5.89
CA PRO A 66 17.91 -6.25 -4.54
C PRO A 66 16.60 -6.43 -3.77
N PHE A 67 15.85 -7.48 -4.11
CA PHE A 67 14.60 -7.79 -3.42
C PHE A 67 14.85 -7.98 -1.93
N VAL A 68 13.91 -7.44 -1.15
CA VAL A 68 13.93 -7.60 0.30
C VAL A 68 13.02 -8.74 0.68
N ALA A 69 13.58 -9.69 1.42
CA ALA A 69 12.81 -10.72 2.09
C ALA A 69 12.89 -10.43 3.59
N PRO A 70 11.79 -10.06 4.28
CA PRO A 70 11.80 -9.94 5.73
C PRO A 70 12.02 -11.32 6.37
N ASP A 71 12.81 -11.36 7.46
CA ASP A 71 13.07 -12.60 8.20
C ASP A 71 11.79 -13.15 8.83
N ASP A 72 10.87 -12.25 9.20
CA ASP A 72 9.57 -12.57 9.79
C ASP A 72 8.44 -11.88 9.03
N ILE A 73 7.29 -12.54 8.93
CA ILE A 73 6.05 -11.93 8.45
C ILE A 73 5.38 -11.28 9.65
N PRO A 74 5.25 -9.92 9.69
CA PRO A 74 4.57 -9.26 10.78
C PRO A 74 3.09 -9.69 10.79
N TRP A 75 2.64 -10.16 11.95
CA TRP A 75 1.26 -10.57 12.15
C TRP A 75 0.69 -9.88 13.38
N THR A 76 -0.42 -9.17 13.20
CA THR A 76 -1.20 -8.61 14.30
C THR A 76 -2.53 -9.33 14.39
N ALA A 77 -2.85 -9.89 15.57
CA ALA A 77 -4.13 -10.54 15.78
C ALA A 77 -5.27 -9.54 15.62
N TYR A 78 -6.22 -9.85 14.75
CA TYR A 78 -7.44 -9.05 14.58
C TYR A 78 -8.50 -9.55 15.57
N ASN A 79 -8.85 -8.71 16.54
CA ASN A 79 -9.79 -9.05 17.63
C ASN A 79 -11.12 -8.27 17.57
N GLY A 80 -11.32 -7.44 16.52
CA GLY A 80 -12.51 -6.61 16.33
C GLY A 80 -13.61 -7.32 15.56
N GLN A 81 -14.81 -6.71 15.60
CA GLN A 81 -15.86 -7.03 14.63
C GLN A 81 -15.74 -6.03 13.48
N PRO A 82 -15.76 -6.44 12.21
CA PRO A 82 -15.68 -5.51 11.08
C PRO A 82 -16.71 -4.38 11.14
N SER A 83 -17.92 -4.67 11.66
CA SER A 83 -19.01 -3.71 11.85
C SER A 83 -18.69 -2.58 12.84
N ASP A 84 -17.68 -2.73 13.67
CA ASP A 84 -17.28 -1.74 14.67
C ASP A 84 -16.02 -0.95 14.25
N GLN A 85 -15.46 -1.25 13.08
CA GLN A 85 -14.16 -0.73 12.64
C GLN A 85 -14.28 0.29 11.51
N THR A 86 -13.34 1.21 11.46
CA THR A 86 -13.18 2.18 10.38
C THR A 86 -12.15 1.68 9.37
N PHE A 87 -12.55 1.57 8.11
CA PHE A 87 -11.73 1.07 7.02
C PHE A 87 -11.21 2.17 6.12
N ALA A 88 -9.98 1.99 5.61
CA ALA A 88 -9.47 2.69 4.45
C ALA A 88 -8.90 1.67 3.45
N VAL A 89 -8.83 2.06 2.18
CA VAL A 89 -8.27 1.23 1.11
C VAL A 89 -7.08 1.95 0.50
N ALA A 90 -6.02 1.19 0.23
CA ALA A 90 -4.88 1.68 -0.54
C ALA A 90 -4.53 0.68 -1.64
N THR A 91 -4.16 1.18 -2.82
CA THR A 91 -3.74 0.35 -3.96
C THR A 91 -2.35 0.78 -4.45
N THR A 92 -1.64 -0.12 -5.13
CA THR A 92 -0.44 0.22 -5.90
C THR A 92 -0.71 0.35 -7.40
N GLY A 93 -1.98 0.39 -7.81
CA GLY A 93 -2.42 0.38 -9.22
C GLY A 93 -2.16 1.67 -10.02
N GLY A 94 -1.55 2.71 -9.43
CA GLY A 94 -1.19 3.93 -10.15
C GLY A 94 -2.38 4.80 -10.56
N LEU A 95 -3.50 4.72 -9.83
CA LEU A 95 -4.70 5.52 -10.11
C LEU A 95 -4.53 6.95 -9.61
N TYR A 96 -4.99 7.91 -10.40
CA TYR A 96 -5.02 9.34 -10.04
C TYR A 96 -6.26 10.03 -10.61
N LEU A 97 -6.67 11.15 -10.02
CA LEU A 97 -7.79 11.93 -10.52
C LEU A 97 -7.33 12.82 -11.69
N LYS A 98 -7.85 12.59 -12.90
CA LYS A 98 -7.44 13.26 -14.15
C LYS A 98 -7.44 14.77 -14.07
N ASP A 99 -8.48 15.34 -13.44
CA ASP A 99 -8.73 16.77 -13.49
C ASP A 99 -8.02 17.57 -12.39
N SER A 100 -7.50 16.87 -11.34
CA SER A 100 -6.99 17.56 -10.14
C SER A 100 -5.62 17.07 -9.65
N GLN A 101 -5.11 15.98 -10.19
CA GLN A 101 -3.85 15.40 -9.73
C GLN A 101 -2.89 15.13 -10.88
N PRO A 102 -1.60 15.36 -10.70
CA PRO A 102 -0.60 14.95 -11.69
C PRO A 102 -0.52 13.41 -11.77
N PRO A 103 -0.25 12.83 -12.95
CA PRO A 103 0.08 11.42 -13.06
C PRO A 103 1.32 11.08 -12.22
N PHE A 104 1.51 9.79 -11.91
CA PHE A 104 2.77 9.32 -11.30
C PHE A 104 3.91 9.34 -12.31
N ASP A 105 5.14 9.54 -11.82
CA ASP A 105 6.35 9.43 -12.65
C ASP A 105 6.63 7.95 -12.96
N THR A 106 6.28 7.54 -14.18
CA THR A 106 6.55 6.19 -14.70
C THR A 106 7.82 6.12 -15.53
N GLU A 107 8.52 7.24 -15.77
CA GLU A 107 9.74 7.29 -16.56
C GLU A 107 11.01 7.12 -15.71
N SER A 108 10.90 7.32 -14.40
CA SER A 108 12.01 7.16 -13.48
C SER A 108 12.31 5.70 -13.16
N ILE A 109 13.59 5.30 -13.22
CA ILE A 109 14.03 3.99 -12.71
C ILE A 109 13.75 3.83 -11.21
N HIS A 110 13.58 4.93 -10.47
CA HIS A 110 13.28 4.93 -9.04
C HIS A 110 11.80 4.64 -8.74
N GLY A 111 10.91 4.80 -9.74
CA GLY A 111 9.48 4.87 -9.54
C GLY A 111 9.05 6.18 -8.89
N ASP A 112 7.83 6.24 -8.40
CA ASP A 112 7.25 7.42 -7.73
C ASP A 112 6.89 7.10 -6.28
N VAL A 113 7.57 7.72 -5.32
CA VAL A 113 7.35 7.48 -3.89
C VAL A 113 6.15 8.25 -3.33
N SER A 114 5.50 9.11 -4.11
CA SER A 114 4.31 9.85 -3.68
C SER A 114 3.05 8.97 -3.73
N TYR A 115 1.96 9.47 -3.15
CA TYR A 115 0.63 8.85 -3.27
C TYR A 115 -0.41 9.88 -3.70
N ARG A 116 -1.58 9.39 -4.09
CA ARG A 116 -2.75 10.22 -4.41
C ARG A 116 -3.84 9.92 -3.39
N GLU A 117 -4.52 10.96 -2.94
CA GLU A 117 -5.72 10.86 -2.11
C GLU A 117 -6.94 10.77 -3.02
N ILE A 118 -7.74 9.74 -2.83
CA ILE A 118 -8.90 9.42 -3.67
C ILE A 118 -10.15 9.45 -2.80
N PRO A 119 -11.17 10.27 -3.13
CA PRO A 119 -12.42 10.30 -2.36
C PRO A 119 -13.22 9.01 -2.58
N LYS A 120 -13.99 8.59 -1.56
CA LYS A 120 -14.87 7.40 -1.68
C LYS A 120 -15.97 7.55 -2.72
N THR A 121 -16.27 8.80 -3.14
CA THR A 121 -17.30 9.10 -4.13
C THR A 121 -16.80 9.07 -5.58
N VAL A 122 -15.54 8.64 -5.79
CA VAL A 122 -14.90 8.57 -7.10
C VAL A 122 -15.65 7.64 -8.06
N ARG A 123 -15.67 8.00 -9.34
CA ARG A 123 -16.29 7.24 -10.42
C ARG A 123 -15.24 6.76 -11.43
N GLN A 124 -15.60 5.80 -12.27
CA GLN A 124 -14.71 5.25 -13.30
C GLN A 124 -14.11 6.33 -14.21
N GLU A 125 -14.91 7.27 -14.65
CA GLU A 125 -14.51 8.34 -15.56
C GLU A 125 -13.54 9.36 -14.96
N ASP A 126 -13.45 9.44 -13.63
CA ASP A 126 -12.58 10.38 -12.93
C ASP A 126 -11.12 9.93 -12.95
N PHE A 127 -10.86 8.63 -13.16
CA PHE A 127 -9.53 8.06 -13.08
C PHE A 127 -8.68 8.17 -14.35
N GLY A 128 -7.39 8.50 -14.17
CA GLY A 128 -6.30 8.12 -15.03
C GLY A 128 -5.48 7.00 -14.39
N ILE A 129 -4.73 6.25 -15.20
CA ILE A 129 -3.82 5.19 -14.76
C ILE A 129 -2.41 5.58 -15.18
N SER A 130 -1.48 5.57 -14.23
CA SER A 130 -0.06 5.83 -14.46
C SER A 130 0.78 4.74 -13.79
N HIS A 131 0.87 3.58 -14.48
CA HIS A 131 1.61 2.39 -14.05
C HIS A 131 1.96 1.55 -15.27
N LYS A 132 3.25 1.17 -15.45
CA LYS A 132 3.72 0.49 -16.68
C LYS A 132 3.80 -1.03 -16.57
N HIS A 133 3.52 -1.63 -15.41
CA HIS A 133 3.88 -3.01 -15.14
C HIS A 133 2.69 -3.99 -15.10
N TYR A 134 1.48 -3.54 -15.44
CA TYR A 134 0.32 -4.43 -15.59
C TYR A 134 -0.56 -4.02 -16.77
N ASP A 135 -1.41 -4.91 -17.24
CA ASP A 135 -2.40 -4.66 -18.29
C ASP A 135 -3.59 -3.86 -17.74
N HIS A 136 -3.82 -2.67 -18.27
CA HIS A 136 -4.88 -1.77 -17.81
C HIS A 136 -6.27 -2.10 -18.36
N SER A 137 -6.38 -2.98 -19.36
CA SER A 137 -7.61 -3.19 -20.15
C SER A 137 -8.86 -3.50 -19.29
N LEU A 138 -8.69 -4.24 -18.19
CA LEU A 138 -9.78 -4.54 -17.27
C LEU A 138 -10.01 -3.38 -16.26
N THR A 139 -8.96 -2.74 -15.80
CA THR A 139 -9.05 -1.59 -14.87
C THR A 139 -9.74 -0.39 -15.52
N GLU A 140 -9.54 -0.18 -16.83
CA GLU A 140 -10.22 0.84 -17.62
C GLU A 140 -11.72 0.60 -17.75
N GLN A 141 -12.17 -0.65 -17.60
CA GLN A 141 -13.58 -1.03 -17.60
C GLN A 141 -14.18 -0.98 -16.18
N ASP A 142 -13.43 -1.45 -15.16
CA ASP A 142 -13.83 -1.47 -13.77
C ASP A 142 -12.62 -1.28 -12.86
N PHE A 143 -12.47 -0.10 -12.30
CA PHE A 143 -11.36 0.19 -11.38
C PHE A 143 -11.41 -0.63 -10.09
N ASN A 144 -12.56 -1.20 -9.74
CA ASN A 144 -12.69 -2.04 -8.53
C ASN A 144 -11.80 -3.28 -8.56
N ILE A 145 -11.32 -3.69 -9.74
CA ILE A 145 -10.37 -4.80 -9.88
C ILE A 145 -9.06 -4.53 -9.13
N VAL A 146 -8.58 -3.28 -9.15
CA VAL A 146 -7.34 -2.86 -8.50
C VAL A 146 -7.58 -1.91 -7.31
N PHE A 147 -8.80 -1.37 -7.16
CA PHE A 147 -9.15 -0.42 -6.12
C PHE A 147 -10.64 -0.54 -5.74
N PRO A 148 -11.03 -1.53 -4.92
CA PRO A 148 -12.41 -1.96 -4.72
C PRO A 148 -13.25 -1.01 -3.85
N ILE A 149 -13.17 0.30 -4.04
CA ILE A 149 -13.85 1.32 -3.22
C ILE A 149 -15.36 1.14 -3.24
N GLN A 150 -15.95 0.90 -4.42
CA GLN A 150 -17.42 0.74 -4.52
C GLN A 150 -17.89 -0.51 -3.77
N ARG A 151 -17.07 -1.58 -3.78
CA ARG A 151 -17.37 -2.79 -2.98
C ARG A 151 -17.34 -2.48 -1.49
N PHE A 152 -16.39 -1.66 -1.03
CA PHE A 152 -16.34 -1.22 0.36
C PHE A 152 -17.49 -0.28 0.74
N VAL A 153 -17.96 0.58 -0.17
CA VAL A 153 -19.16 1.39 0.02
C VAL A 153 -20.41 0.50 0.18
N GLU A 154 -20.52 -0.58 -0.59
CA GLU A 154 -21.58 -1.56 -0.44
C GLU A 154 -21.53 -2.26 0.93
N LEU A 155 -20.34 -2.69 1.37
CA LEU A 155 -20.15 -3.31 2.69
C LEU A 155 -20.49 -2.35 3.83
N GLU A 156 -20.17 -1.04 3.71
CA GLU A 156 -20.59 -0.02 4.66
C GLU A 156 -22.13 0.11 4.71
N ASN A 157 -22.78 0.21 3.55
CA ASN A 157 -24.23 0.34 3.45
C ASN A 157 -24.99 -0.88 3.97
N GLU A 158 -24.42 -2.08 3.86
CA GLU A 158 -24.95 -3.33 4.37
C GLU A 158 -24.66 -3.54 5.87
N GLY A 159 -23.86 -2.66 6.49
CA GLY A 159 -23.46 -2.76 7.90
C GLY A 159 -22.48 -3.91 8.17
N ILE A 160 -21.83 -4.45 7.14
CA ILE A 160 -20.80 -5.50 7.27
C ILE A 160 -19.51 -4.90 7.84
N ILE A 161 -19.18 -3.68 7.43
CA ILE A 161 -18.12 -2.87 8.04
C ILE A 161 -18.74 -1.66 8.75
N GLY A 162 -18.06 -1.12 9.79
CA GLY A 162 -18.59 -0.02 10.58
C GLY A 162 -18.58 1.30 9.82
N LYS A 163 -17.42 1.69 9.28
CA LYS A 163 -17.25 2.94 8.55
C LYS A 163 -16.18 2.80 7.47
N LEU A 164 -16.45 3.39 6.32
CA LEU A 164 -15.44 3.64 5.30
C LEU A 164 -15.02 5.11 5.35
N THR A 165 -13.73 5.40 5.42
CA THR A 165 -13.23 6.79 5.42
C THR A 165 -13.61 7.53 4.15
N ASP A 166 -13.65 8.86 4.20
CA ASP A 166 -13.95 9.67 3.01
C ASP A 166 -12.77 9.73 2.03
N THR A 167 -11.56 9.44 2.50
CA THR A 167 -10.32 9.46 1.71
C THR A 167 -9.63 8.11 1.72
N HIS A 168 -9.20 7.68 0.55
CA HIS A 168 -8.46 6.47 0.27
C HIS A 168 -7.17 6.81 -0.47
N TYR A 169 -6.32 5.81 -0.77
CA TYR A 169 -4.97 6.11 -1.22
C TYR A 169 -4.57 5.26 -2.43
N SER A 170 -3.92 5.91 -3.39
CA SER A 170 -3.31 5.23 -4.53
C SER A 170 -1.82 5.53 -4.57
N PHE A 171 -1.04 4.48 -4.71
CA PHE A 171 0.39 4.49 -5.01
C PHE A 171 0.61 3.96 -6.42
N SER A 172 1.79 4.16 -6.96
CA SER A 172 2.28 3.44 -8.15
C SER A 172 3.44 2.53 -7.74
N TYR A 173 4.16 1.96 -8.71
CA TYR A 173 5.34 1.16 -8.40
C TYR A 173 6.48 2.03 -7.84
N VAL A 174 7.21 1.46 -6.90
CA VAL A 174 8.36 2.11 -6.26
C VAL A 174 9.54 1.14 -6.22
N ASN A 175 10.64 1.51 -6.87
CA ASN A 175 11.90 0.78 -6.75
C ASN A 175 12.77 1.33 -5.61
N ASP A 176 12.65 2.63 -5.27
CA ASP A 176 13.35 3.24 -4.13
C ASP A 176 12.57 3.05 -2.82
N ALA A 177 12.58 1.82 -2.32
CA ALA A 177 11.91 1.48 -1.06
C ALA A 177 12.47 2.28 0.13
N ALA A 178 13.75 2.65 0.13
CA ALA A 178 14.33 3.44 1.20
C ALA A 178 13.74 4.85 1.26
N SER A 179 13.58 5.52 0.12
CA SER A 179 12.92 6.83 0.06
C SER A 179 11.43 6.74 0.42
N LEU A 180 10.72 5.68 0.00
CA LEU A 180 9.34 5.44 0.39
C LEU A 180 9.22 5.37 1.93
N VAL A 181 10.03 4.52 2.56
CA VAL A 181 9.99 4.29 4.02
C VAL A 181 10.41 5.54 4.81
N LYS A 182 11.41 6.28 4.33
CA LYS A 182 11.94 7.44 5.07
C LYS A 182 11.10 8.71 4.90
N LYS A 183 10.46 8.90 3.74
CA LYS A 183 9.76 10.15 3.40
C LYS A 183 8.25 10.00 3.46
N THR A 184 7.70 9.03 2.72
CA THR A 184 6.26 8.94 2.46
C THR A 184 5.51 8.21 3.57
N VAL A 185 6.04 7.08 4.02
CA VAL A 185 5.37 6.24 5.02
C VAL A 185 5.08 6.98 6.34
N PRO A 186 5.98 7.82 6.90
CA PRO A 186 5.68 8.55 8.14
C PRO A 186 4.49 9.50 8.01
N GLU A 187 4.41 10.25 6.91
CA GLU A 187 3.28 11.15 6.64
C GLU A 187 1.99 10.35 6.42
N PHE A 188 2.04 9.32 5.58
CA PHE A 188 0.93 8.44 5.29
C PHE A 188 0.33 7.82 6.56
N ILE A 189 1.16 7.26 7.44
CA ILE A 189 0.71 6.71 8.73
C ILE A 189 0.08 7.79 9.60
N SER A 190 0.65 8.99 9.65
CA SER A 190 0.08 10.10 10.41
C SER A 190 -1.33 10.46 9.94
N ARG A 191 -1.56 10.49 8.63
CA ARG A 191 -2.88 10.77 8.03
C ARG A 191 -3.90 9.67 8.35
N ILE A 192 -3.52 8.40 8.20
CA ILE A 192 -4.37 7.26 8.53
C ILE A 192 -4.79 7.29 9.99
N LYS A 193 -3.84 7.54 10.91
CA LYS A 193 -4.12 7.68 12.34
C LYS A 193 -5.07 8.85 12.63
N ALA A 194 -4.81 10.01 12.01
CA ALA A 194 -5.66 11.18 12.18
C ALA A 194 -7.09 10.97 11.68
N ALA A 195 -7.27 10.14 10.63
CA ALA A 195 -8.57 9.74 10.12
C ALA A 195 -9.29 8.67 10.97
N GLY A 196 -8.65 8.16 12.03
CA GLY A 196 -9.22 7.14 12.92
C GLY A 196 -9.39 5.79 12.22
N VAL A 197 -8.51 5.45 11.28
CA VAL A 197 -8.55 4.16 10.57
C VAL A 197 -8.09 3.04 11.50
N ASP A 198 -8.93 2.02 11.65
CA ASP A 198 -8.63 0.80 12.39
C ASP A 198 -8.05 -0.28 11.46
N VAL A 199 -8.53 -0.34 10.21
CA VAL A 199 -8.14 -1.33 9.21
C VAL A 199 -7.77 -0.65 7.90
N LEU A 200 -6.53 -0.82 7.45
CA LEU A 200 -6.09 -0.45 6.12
C LEU A 200 -6.08 -1.68 5.21
N PHE A 201 -6.93 -1.69 4.19
CA PHE A 201 -6.95 -2.75 3.18
C PHE A 201 -5.98 -2.40 2.05
N LEU A 202 -4.93 -3.22 1.87
CA LEU A 202 -3.91 -3.01 0.85
C LEU A 202 -4.17 -3.90 -0.37
N VAL A 203 -4.21 -3.31 -1.56
CA VAL A 203 -4.39 -4.01 -2.84
C VAL A 203 -3.10 -3.87 -3.65
N PRO A 204 -2.23 -4.90 -3.65
CA PRO A 204 -1.05 -4.91 -4.51
C PRO A 204 -1.44 -5.19 -5.96
N VAL A 205 -0.76 -4.55 -6.90
CA VAL A 205 -0.94 -4.74 -8.35
C VAL A 205 0.42 -5.02 -8.99
#